data_41cacc6ccddb629efb1a94642123ece6
#
_entry.id   41cacc6ccddb629efb1a94642123ece6
#
_cell.length_a   1.000
_cell.length_b   1.000
_cell.length_c   1.000
_cell.angle_alpha   90.00
_cell.angle_beta   90.00
_cell.angle_gamma   90.00
#
_symmetry.space_group_name_H-M   'P 1'
#
loop_
_entity.id
_entity.type
_entity.pdbx_description
1 polymer ?
#
loop_
_entity_poly.entity_id
_entity_poly.type
_entity_poly.pdbx_seq_one_letter_code
_entity_poly.pdbx_strand_id
1 'polypeptide(L)'
;MFQPRYFSYCLIRRNAVSISSLKDELIENCRSPKFYKKRMKVGMSHRRFVDLSLPIESGLPSDPPRMIPKIEYIDHIQGASQMKDYFPGITTEQLPRGLGWAIESLTLTTHSGTHLDAPYHYHPTMDRGKPSLTIDEIPLDWCFSNGVVLDFRHKANGARITVGDIEKELERIDYEIHSLDIVLIQTGADDAWGKPDYLTRGAGMDRESTLFLTEKGVRVVGIDAWSWDRPLSFLAKEFKETGDPKVIWEAHFAGIEIGYCHMEKLANLSAIGKPHGFMVCCFPIKIKKASAGWVRPVAIIDEE
;
A
#
# COMPACT_ATOMS: atom_id res chain seq x y z
N MET A 1 39.12 27.02 -27.78
CA MET A 1 38.89 27.94 -28.91
C MET A 1 37.69 27.45 -29.70
N PHE A 2 36.46 27.83 -29.30
CA PHE A 2 35.22 27.60 -30.06
C PHE A 2 34.37 28.86 -29.96
N GLN A 3 34.08 29.44 -31.12
CA GLN A 3 33.28 30.67 -31.27
C GLN A 3 31.77 30.35 -31.22
N PRO A 4 30.92 31.25 -30.69
CA PRO A 4 29.47 31.12 -30.76
C PRO A 4 28.92 31.67 -32.07
N ARG A 5 27.98 30.97 -32.68
CA ARG A 5 27.23 31.39 -33.87
C ARG A 5 26.08 32.32 -33.45
N TYR A 6 26.06 33.49 -34.07
CA TYR A 6 24.96 34.46 -34.01
C TYR A 6 23.75 33.93 -34.78
N PHE A 7 22.59 34.00 -34.17
CA PHE A 7 21.29 33.92 -34.87
C PHE A 7 20.70 35.34 -35.01
N SER A 8 20.37 35.67 -36.24
CA SER A 8 19.85 36.97 -36.70
C SER A 8 18.45 37.22 -36.16
N TYR A 9 18.24 38.44 -35.63
CA TYR A 9 16.93 38.99 -35.31
C TYR A 9 16.20 39.38 -36.61
N CYS A 10 15.00 38.83 -36.82
CA CYS A 10 14.04 39.33 -37.79
C CYS A 10 13.07 40.27 -37.06
N LEU A 11 13.16 41.55 -37.40
CA LEU A 11 12.28 42.64 -36.93
C LEU A 11 10.91 42.51 -37.61
N ILE A 12 9.87 42.19 -36.88
CA ILE A 12 8.49 42.47 -37.29
C ILE A 12 7.95 43.54 -36.34
N ARG A 13 7.87 44.76 -36.89
CA ARG A 13 7.05 45.86 -36.31
C ARG A 13 5.57 45.47 -36.47
N ARG A 14 4.81 45.45 -35.37
CA ARG A 14 3.40 45.89 -35.33
C ARG A 14 2.82 45.90 -33.92
N ASN A 15 2.31 47.06 -33.55
CA ASN A 15 1.31 47.41 -32.55
C ASN A 15 1.57 46.97 -31.09
N ALA A 16 2.05 47.96 -30.33
CA ALA A 16 2.06 47.93 -28.88
C ALA A 16 0.63 47.91 -28.33
N VAL A 17 0.11 46.70 -28.05
CA VAL A 17 -1.01 46.51 -27.11
C VAL A 17 -0.38 46.43 -25.72
N SER A 18 -0.84 47.31 -24.83
CA SER A 18 -0.33 47.42 -23.46
C SER A 18 -0.44 46.08 -22.74
N ILE A 19 0.67 45.63 -22.15
CA ILE A 19 0.74 44.37 -21.37
C ILE A 19 -0.24 44.40 -20.17
N SER A 20 -0.70 45.57 -19.72
CA SER A 20 -1.71 45.72 -18.69
C SER A 20 -3.09 45.26 -19.14
N SER A 21 -3.52 45.56 -20.38
CA SER A 21 -4.85 45.14 -20.86
C SER A 21 -4.98 43.64 -21.09
N LEU A 22 -3.89 42.96 -21.46
CA LEU A 22 -3.86 41.49 -21.61
C LEU A 22 -3.86 40.76 -20.26
N LYS A 23 -3.30 41.36 -19.20
CA LYS A 23 -3.36 40.78 -17.83
C LYS A 23 -4.77 40.85 -17.25
N ASP A 24 -5.46 41.99 -17.47
CA ASP A 24 -6.81 42.14 -16.91
C ASP A 24 -7.83 41.26 -17.63
N GLU A 25 -7.71 41.07 -18.94
CA GLU A 25 -8.57 40.17 -19.74
C GLU A 25 -8.32 38.68 -19.40
N LEU A 26 -7.08 38.27 -19.10
CA LEU A 26 -6.73 36.93 -18.67
C LEU A 26 -7.23 36.64 -17.24
N ILE A 27 -7.19 37.64 -16.35
CA ILE A 27 -7.66 37.51 -14.97
C ILE A 27 -9.19 37.44 -14.88
N GLU A 28 -9.90 38.25 -15.72
CA GLU A 28 -11.37 38.21 -15.76
C GLU A 28 -11.91 36.92 -16.37
N ASN A 29 -11.27 36.40 -17.41
CA ASN A 29 -11.62 35.10 -18.01
C ASN A 29 -11.37 33.89 -17.07
N CYS A 30 -10.37 33.96 -16.17
CA CYS A 30 -10.13 32.93 -15.17
C CYS A 30 -11.12 32.95 -13.98
N ARG A 31 -11.84 34.09 -13.75
CA ARG A 31 -12.82 34.23 -12.66
C ARG A 31 -14.27 33.99 -13.06
N SER A 32 -14.54 33.72 -14.35
CA SER A 32 -15.89 33.50 -14.83
C SER A 32 -16.41 32.12 -14.34
N PRO A 33 -17.55 32.06 -13.63
CA PRO A 33 -18.17 30.80 -13.22
C PRO A 33 -18.51 29.86 -14.38
N LYS A 34 -18.58 30.38 -15.61
CA LYS A 34 -18.83 29.59 -16.82
C LYS A 34 -17.61 28.75 -17.25
N PHE A 35 -16.38 29.23 -17.01
CA PHE A 35 -15.18 28.45 -17.34
C PHE A 35 -14.99 27.27 -16.41
N TYR A 36 -15.31 27.43 -15.13
CA TYR A 36 -15.27 26.35 -14.14
C TYR A 36 -16.38 25.29 -14.41
N LYS A 37 -17.60 25.74 -14.77
CA LYS A 37 -18.70 24.83 -15.12
C LYS A 37 -18.47 24.06 -16.44
N LYS A 38 -17.70 24.61 -17.39
CA LYS A 38 -17.42 23.91 -18.67
C LYS A 38 -16.35 22.84 -18.55
N ARG A 39 -15.41 22.96 -17.58
CA ARG A 39 -14.41 21.93 -17.28
C ARG A 39 -14.97 20.76 -16.44
N MET A 40 -16.04 21.00 -15.69
CA MET A 40 -16.71 19.96 -14.89
C MET A 40 -17.74 19.10 -15.67
N LYS A 41 -17.93 19.36 -16.98
CA LYS A 41 -18.82 18.57 -17.84
C LYS A 41 -18.14 17.54 -18.74
N VAL A 42 -16.82 17.36 -18.64
CA VAL A 42 -16.16 16.15 -19.11
C VAL A 42 -16.42 15.11 -18.04
N GLY A 43 -17.30 14.12 -18.32
CA GLY A 43 -17.76 13.11 -17.38
C GLY A 43 -16.66 12.57 -16.47
N MET A 44 -16.51 13.17 -15.30
CA MET A 44 -15.83 12.52 -14.22
C MET A 44 -16.81 11.50 -13.68
N SER A 45 -16.63 10.21 -14.07
CA SER A 45 -17.22 9.13 -13.29
C SER A 45 -16.88 9.43 -11.82
N HIS A 46 -17.88 9.41 -10.96
CA HIS A 46 -17.68 9.63 -9.53
C HIS A 46 -16.85 8.44 -9.04
N ARG A 47 -15.63 8.69 -8.55
CA ARG A 47 -14.77 7.66 -8.01
C ARG A 47 -14.91 7.59 -6.50
N ARG A 48 -15.18 6.41 -5.99
CA ARG A 48 -15.11 6.11 -4.58
C ARG A 48 -13.77 5.44 -4.25
N PHE A 49 -13.14 5.90 -3.19
CA PHE A 49 -11.90 5.35 -2.66
C PHE A 49 -12.18 4.64 -1.34
N VAL A 50 -11.70 3.41 -1.20
CA VAL A 50 -11.77 2.65 0.05
C VAL A 50 -10.36 2.44 0.56
N ASP A 51 -10.08 2.93 1.77
CA ASP A 51 -8.81 2.72 2.46
C ASP A 51 -8.78 1.29 3.01
N LEU A 52 -7.83 0.50 2.53
CA LEU A 52 -7.65 -0.90 2.91
C LEU A 52 -6.55 -1.09 3.96
N SER A 53 -6.14 -0.02 4.64
CA SER A 53 -5.06 -0.06 5.62
C SER A 53 -5.54 0.06 7.06
N LEU A 54 -4.72 -0.47 7.97
CA LEU A 54 -4.80 -0.25 9.40
C LEU A 54 -3.84 0.87 9.82
N PRO A 55 -4.19 1.71 10.80
CA PRO A 55 -3.28 2.73 11.30
C PRO A 55 -2.07 2.09 12.01
N ILE A 56 -0.89 2.72 11.86
CA ILE A 56 0.25 2.41 12.71
C ILE A 56 0.03 3.14 14.04
N GLU A 57 -0.06 2.38 15.13
CA GLU A 57 -0.37 2.91 16.46
C GLU A 57 0.57 2.33 17.50
N SER A 58 0.98 3.17 18.49
CA SER A 58 1.85 2.74 19.58
C SER A 58 1.15 1.79 20.53
N GLY A 59 1.84 0.71 20.91
CA GLY A 59 1.46 -0.12 22.06
C GLY A 59 0.30 -1.08 21.83
N LEU A 60 -0.23 -1.22 20.60
CA LEU A 60 -1.27 -2.20 20.31
C LEU A 60 -0.73 -3.63 20.39
N PRO A 61 -1.43 -4.57 21.04
CA PRO A 61 -1.00 -5.96 21.17
C PRO A 61 -1.28 -6.80 19.91
N SER A 62 -1.29 -6.18 18.74
CA SER A 62 -1.55 -6.83 17.43
C SER A 62 -0.28 -7.32 16.74
N ASP A 63 0.86 -7.12 17.36
CA ASP A 63 2.16 -7.63 16.93
C ASP A 63 2.89 -8.30 18.10
N PRO A 64 3.84 -9.21 17.83
CA PRO A 64 4.73 -9.74 18.88
C PRO A 64 5.44 -8.59 19.62
N PRO A 65 5.72 -8.72 20.92
CA PRO A 65 6.21 -7.61 21.76
C PRO A 65 7.41 -6.84 21.22
N ARG A 66 8.29 -7.49 20.44
CA ARG A 66 9.47 -6.86 19.83
C ARG A 66 9.17 -6.07 18.55
N MET A 67 7.97 -6.24 17.99
CA MET A 67 7.54 -5.61 16.73
C MET A 67 6.48 -4.52 16.96
N ILE A 68 6.01 -4.36 18.20
CA ILE A 68 5.01 -3.33 18.55
C ILE A 68 5.62 -1.94 18.25
N PRO A 69 4.95 -1.12 17.44
CA PRO A 69 5.41 0.21 17.11
C PRO A 69 5.48 1.11 18.34
N LYS A 70 6.45 2.02 18.33
CA LYS A 70 6.58 3.11 19.30
C LYS A 70 6.63 4.42 18.54
N ILE A 71 5.72 5.33 18.84
CA ILE A 71 5.64 6.66 18.25
C ILE A 71 5.84 7.69 19.36
N GLU A 72 6.80 8.60 19.19
CA GLU A 72 7.04 9.74 20.07
C GLU A 72 6.58 10.98 19.31
N TYR A 73 5.63 11.71 19.91
CA TYR A 73 5.03 12.91 19.34
C TYR A 73 5.66 14.16 19.91
N ILE A 74 6.07 15.06 19.06
CA ILE A 74 6.46 16.42 19.37
C ILE A 74 5.38 17.35 18.84
N ASP A 75 4.60 17.94 19.74
CA ASP A 75 3.50 18.83 19.38
C ASP A 75 4.00 20.24 18.97
N HIS A 76 3.09 21.09 18.57
CA HIS A 76 3.39 22.44 18.13
C HIS A 76 4.02 23.32 19.22
N ILE A 77 3.76 23.06 20.51
CA ILE A 77 4.36 23.79 21.63
C ILE A 77 5.83 23.39 21.79
N GLN A 78 6.07 22.10 21.81
CA GLN A 78 7.42 21.53 21.88
C GLN A 78 8.23 21.90 20.63
N GLY A 79 7.60 21.83 19.45
CA GLY A 79 8.22 22.21 18.16
C GLY A 79 8.60 23.68 18.09
N ALA A 80 7.86 24.59 18.74
CA ALA A 80 8.24 25.99 18.83
C ALA A 80 9.58 26.18 19.55
N SER A 81 9.87 25.35 20.56
CA SER A 81 11.15 25.35 21.23
C SER A 81 12.28 24.83 20.34
N GLN A 82 12.03 23.79 19.55
CA GLN A 82 13.00 23.23 18.59
C GLN A 82 13.35 24.19 17.45
N MET A 83 12.42 25.07 17.03
CA MET A 83 12.69 26.06 15.98
C MET A 83 13.82 27.02 16.37
N LYS A 84 14.07 27.24 17.67
CA LYS A 84 15.19 28.08 18.13
C LYS A 84 16.56 27.55 17.72
N ASP A 85 16.68 26.24 17.54
CA ASP A 85 17.92 25.59 17.11
C ASP A 85 18.24 25.91 15.65
N TYR A 86 17.20 26.13 14.83
CA TYR A 86 17.32 26.44 13.40
C TYR A 86 17.28 27.95 13.11
N PHE A 87 16.67 28.73 14.01
CA PHE A 87 16.54 30.17 13.90
C PHE A 87 17.11 30.86 15.15
N PRO A 88 18.44 30.95 15.29
CA PRO A 88 19.07 31.54 16.49
C PRO A 88 18.56 32.96 16.76
N GLY A 89 18.11 33.18 17.98
CA GLY A 89 17.59 34.49 18.42
C GLY A 89 16.09 34.67 18.24
N ILE A 90 15.37 33.71 17.63
CA ILE A 90 13.91 33.77 17.58
C ILE A 90 13.31 33.46 18.96
N THR A 91 12.24 34.15 19.30
CA THR A 91 11.43 33.87 20.49
C THR A 91 10.12 33.21 20.10
N THR A 92 9.49 32.47 21.01
CA THR A 92 8.20 31.81 20.72
C THR A 92 7.10 32.83 20.40
N GLU A 93 7.15 34.04 20.98
CA GLU A 93 6.19 35.12 20.74
C GLU A 93 6.26 35.67 19.30
N GLN A 94 7.40 35.49 18.63
CA GLN A 94 7.60 35.87 17.23
C GLN A 94 7.03 34.83 16.24
N LEU A 95 6.72 33.62 16.72
CA LEU A 95 6.06 32.59 15.92
C LEU A 95 4.55 32.83 15.85
N PRO A 96 3.87 32.41 14.79
CA PRO A 96 2.43 32.52 14.66
C PRO A 96 1.71 31.87 15.85
N ARG A 97 1.10 32.67 16.70
CA ARG A 97 0.42 32.24 17.94
C ARG A 97 1.34 31.50 18.94
N GLY A 98 2.65 31.70 18.86
CA GLY A 98 3.62 31.02 19.72
C GLY A 98 3.84 29.53 19.38
N LEU A 99 3.41 29.05 18.21
CA LEU A 99 3.43 27.65 17.81
C LEU A 99 4.48 27.39 16.72
N GLY A 100 5.09 26.20 16.76
CA GLY A 100 6.03 25.71 15.75
C GLY A 100 5.48 24.53 14.95
N TRP A 101 6.38 23.70 14.43
CA TRP A 101 6.02 22.45 13.74
C TRP A 101 5.59 21.35 14.71
N ALA A 102 4.96 20.31 14.18
CA ALA A 102 4.82 19.02 14.87
C ALA A 102 5.63 17.97 14.11
N ILE A 103 6.27 17.04 14.82
CA ILE A 103 7.12 15.99 14.26
C ILE A 103 6.95 14.72 15.10
N GLU A 104 6.96 13.57 14.44
CA GLU A 104 6.91 12.26 15.08
C GLU A 104 8.21 11.49 14.83
N SER A 105 8.71 10.84 15.89
CA SER A 105 9.78 9.84 15.77
C SER A 105 9.20 8.45 15.94
N LEU A 106 9.49 7.57 14.96
CA LEU A 106 8.92 6.22 14.91
C LEU A 106 10.03 5.18 15.12
N THR A 107 9.79 4.23 16.02
CA THR A 107 10.59 3.00 16.14
C THR A 107 9.69 1.83 15.85
N LEU A 108 9.88 1.19 14.70
CA LEU A 108 9.04 0.10 14.19
C LEU A 108 9.81 -0.71 13.14
N THR A 109 9.27 -1.89 12.79
CA THR A 109 9.81 -2.69 11.69
C THR A 109 9.10 -2.33 10.38
N THR A 110 9.68 -2.69 9.23
CA THR A 110 9.03 -2.56 7.93
C THR A 110 7.76 -3.41 7.80
N HIS A 111 7.58 -4.36 8.73
CA HIS A 111 6.42 -5.27 8.84
C HIS A 111 5.39 -4.82 9.88
N SER A 112 5.48 -3.61 10.43
CA SER A 112 4.50 -3.04 11.37
C SER A 112 3.33 -2.40 10.61
N GLY A 113 2.10 -2.59 11.11
CA GLY A 113 0.89 -2.09 10.43
C GLY A 113 0.69 -2.72 9.04
N THR A 114 -0.13 -2.10 8.19
CA THR A 114 -0.32 -2.57 6.81
C THR A 114 0.94 -2.31 5.98
N HIS A 115 1.51 -3.36 5.40
CA HIS A 115 2.75 -3.32 4.64
C HIS A 115 2.71 -4.26 3.43
N LEU A 116 3.66 -4.10 2.52
CA LEU A 116 3.91 -4.97 1.38
C LEU A 116 5.26 -5.64 1.55
N ASP A 117 5.27 -6.97 1.56
CA ASP A 117 6.48 -7.78 1.59
C ASP A 117 7.03 -7.99 0.18
N ALA A 118 8.34 -7.79 0.03
CA ALA A 118 9.07 -8.09 -1.17
C ALA A 118 9.57 -9.55 -1.17
N PRO A 119 9.88 -10.14 -2.34
CA PRO A 119 10.46 -11.49 -2.43
C PRO A 119 11.68 -11.71 -1.55
N TYR A 120 12.48 -10.67 -1.33
CA TYR A 120 13.66 -10.72 -0.46
C TYR A 120 13.33 -11.05 1.02
N HIS A 121 12.08 -10.83 1.45
CA HIS A 121 11.63 -11.23 2.77
C HIS A 121 11.62 -12.75 2.95
N TYR A 122 11.24 -13.47 1.91
CA TYR A 122 11.05 -14.92 1.97
C TYR A 122 12.36 -15.69 1.83
N HIS A 123 13.21 -15.24 0.91
CA HIS A 123 14.47 -15.94 0.59
C HIS A 123 15.39 -15.00 -0.20
N PRO A 124 16.72 -15.20 -0.15
CA PRO A 124 17.66 -14.41 -0.95
C PRO A 124 17.57 -14.66 -2.46
N THR A 125 16.89 -15.74 -2.88
CA THR A 125 16.69 -16.07 -4.31
C THR A 125 15.23 -16.40 -4.61
N MET A 126 14.77 -16.02 -5.80
CA MET A 126 13.47 -16.30 -6.39
C MET A 126 13.61 -16.81 -7.82
N ASP A 127 12.50 -17.15 -8.51
CA ASP A 127 12.48 -17.47 -9.95
C ASP A 127 13.60 -18.41 -10.39
N ARG A 128 13.74 -19.56 -9.71
CA ARG A 128 14.76 -20.58 -10.01
C ARG A 128 16.21 -20.08 -9.83
N GLY A 129 16.46 -19.34 -8.76
CA GLY A 129 17.80 -18.95 -8.33
C GLY A 129 18.24 -17.55 -8.74
N LYS A 130 17.36 -16.73 -9.30
CA LYS A 130 17.62 -15.30 -9.46
C LYS A 130 17.69 -14.61 -8.10
N PRO A 131 18.48 -13.54 -7.92
CA PRO A 131 18.40 -12.72 -6.71
C PRO A 131 16.98 -12.21 -6.48
N SER A 132 16.51 -12.29 -5.24
CA SER A 132 15.21 -11.78 -4.87
C SER A 132 15.19 -10.25 -4.91
N LEU A 133 14.06 -9.69 -5.41
CA LEU A 133 13.84 -8.25 -5.43
C LEU A 133 13.63 -7.73 -4.01
N THR A 134 14.28 -6.61 -3.70
CA THR A 134 14.00 -5.82 -2.50
C THR A 134 12.86 -4.83 -2.77
N ILE A 135 12.27 -4.24 -1.71
CA ILE A 135 11.07 -3.41 -1.84
C ILE A 135 11.26 -2.18 -2.76
N ASP A 136 12.46 -1.64 -2.82
CA ASP A 136 12.80 -0.50 -3.68
C ASP A 136 13.02 -0.88 -5.16
N GLU A 137 13.04 -2.18 -5.46
CA GLU A 137 13.22 -2.74 -6.81
C GLU A 137 11.90 -3.28 -7.40
N ILE A 138 10.82 -3.35 -6.63
CA ILE A 138 9.53 -3.86 -7.10
C ILE A 138 9.00 -3.02 -8.26
N PRO A 139 8.63 -3.67 -9.41
CA PRO A 139 8.04 -2.98 -10.55
C PRO A 139 6.73 -2.28 -10.17
N LEU A 140 6.56 -1.03 -10.57
CA LEU A 140 5.36 -0.25 -10.25
C LEU A 140 4.08 -0.86 -10.86
N ASP A 141 4.19 -1.50 -12.02
CA ASP A 141 3.06 -2.17 -12.69
C ASP A 141 2.46 -3.31 -11.84
N TRP A 142 3.22 -3.85 -10.88
CA TRP A 142 2.69 -4.84 -9.96
C TRP A 142 1.76 -4.21 -8.92
N CYS A 143 1.98 -2.93 -8.59
CA CYS A 143 1.32 -2.24 -7.47
C CYS A 143 0.07 -1.45 -7.88
N PHE A 144 -0.35 -1.51 -9.13
CA PHE A 144 -1.54 -0.83 -9.62
C PHE A 144 -2.23 -1.64 -10.71
N SER A 145 -3.29 -2.37 -10.36
CA SER A 145 -3.98 -3.27 -11.27
C SER A 145 -5.43 -3.53 -10.83
N ASN A 146 -6.15 -4.37 -11.58
CA ASN A 146 -7.46 -4.84 -11.18
C ASN A 146 -7.39 -5.58 -9.85
N GLY A 147 -8.39 -5.34 -8.99
CA GLY A 147 -8.53 -6.02 -7.72
C GLY A 147 -9.61 -7.10 -7.77
N VAL A 148 -9.36 -8.21 -7.07
CA VAL A 148 -10.37 -9.23 -6.79
C VAL A 148 -10.32 -9.63 -5.32
N VAL A 149 -11.46 -9.68 -4.63
CA VAL A 149 -11.61 -10.15 -3.24
C VAL A 149 -12.16 -11.56 -3.26
N LEU A 150 -11.45 -12.47 -2.59
CA LEU A 150 -11.89 -13.84 -2.33
C LEU A 150 -12.28 -13.96 -0.85
N ASP A 151 -13.53 -14.31 -0.57
CA ASP A 151 -14.12 -14.30 0.77
C ASP A 151 -14.03 -15.66 1.46
N PHE A 152 -13.16 -15.74 2.45
CA PHE A 152 -12.95 -16.94 3.28
C PHE A 152 -13.30 -16.73 4.75
N ARG A 153 -14.15 -15.75 5.09
CA ARG A 153 -14.61 -15.51 6.47
C ARG A 153 -15.35 -16.69 7.10
N HIS A 154 -15.86 -17.59 6.27
CA HIS A 154 -16.51 -18.83 6.74
C HIS A 154 -15.52 -19.89 7.24
N LYS A 155 -14.22 -19.75 6.96
CA LYS A 155 -13.20 -20.71 7.41
C LYS A 155 -12.81 -20.46 8.86
N ALA A 156 -12.52 -21.54 9.56
CA ALA A 156 -12.03 -21.46 10.95
C ALA A 156 -10.64 -20.82 11.03
N ASN A 157 -10.33 -20.19 12.15
CA ASN A 157 -8.99 -19.68 12.42
C ASN A 157 -7.95 -20.80 12.28
N GLY A 158 -6.86 -20.52 11.59
CA GLY A 158 -5.78 -21.48 11.33
C GLY A 158 -6.09 -22.54 10.27
N ALA A 159 -7.26 -22.49 9.62
CA ALA A 159 -7.56 -23.36 8.48
C ALA A 159 -6.68 -22.99 7.26
N ARG A 160 -6.37 -24.00 6.43
CA ARG A 160 -5.75 -23.75 5.11
C ARG A 160 -6.78 -23.24 4.12
N ILE A 161 -6.38 -22.30 3.28
CA ILE A 161 -7.07 -21.92 2.05
C ILE A 161 -6.38 -22.69 0.93
N THR A 162 -7.06 -23.70 0.41
CA THR A 162 -6.51 -24.60 -0.61
C THR A 162 -6.83 -24.12 -2.03
N VAL A 163 -6.19 -24.72 -3.03
CA VAL A 163 -6.52 -24.46 -4.46
C VAL A 163 -8.01 -24.68 -4.71
N GLY A 164 -8.57 -25.78 -4.21
CA GLY A 164 -10.01 -26.10 -4.41
C GLY A 164 -10.95 -25.09 -3.72
N ASP A 165 -10.51 -24.43 -2.65
CA ASP A 165 -11.26 -23.32 -2.02
C ASP A 165 -11.25 -22.09 -2.93
N ILE A 166 -10.09 -21.76 -3.52
CA ILE A 166 -9.93 -20.63 -4.44
C ILE A 166 -10.79 -20.84 -5.70
N GLU A 167 -10.71 -22.04 -6.30
CA GLU A 167 -11.48 -22.35 -7.51
C GLU A 167 -12.99 -22.22 -7.27
N LYS A 168 -13.52 -22.74 -6.16
CA LYS A 168 -14.93 -22.59 -5.79
C LYS A 168 -15.32 -21.13 -5.56
N GLU A 169 -14.44 -20.35 -4.94
CA GLU A 169 -14.74 -18.95 -4.69
C GLU A 169 -14.73 -18.14 -5.99
N LEU A 170 -13.78 -18.42 -6.90
CA LEU A 170 -13.74 -17.82 -8.24
C LEU A 170 -14.98 -18.16 -9.06
N GLU A 171 -15.44 -19.43 -9.02
CA GLU A 171 -16.70 -19.84 -9.65
C GLU A 171 -17.89 -19.10 -9.03
N ARG A 172 -17.96 -18.98 -7.71
CA ARG A 172 -19.05 -18.29 -7.00
C ARG A 172 -19.18 -16.81 -7.41
N ILE A 173 -18.05 -16.14 -7.64
CA ILE A 173 -18.02 -14.71 -8.02
C ILE A 173 -18.01 -14.49 -9.53
N ASP A 174 -18.03 -15.56 -10.34
CA ASP A 174 -17.95 -15.53 -11.80
C ASP A 174 -16.74 -14.73 -12.31
N TYR A 175 -15.54 -15.10 -11.84
CA TYR A 175 -14.29 -14.40 -12.16
C TYR A 175 -13.17 -15.35 -12.56
N GLU A 176 -12.43 -14.97 -13.61
CA GLU A 176 -11.20 -15.61 -14.03
C GLU A 176 -10.00 -14.71 -13.70
N ILE A 177 -8.97 -15.27 -13.03
CA ILE A 177 -7.75 -14.56 -12.70
C ILE A 177 -6.95 -14.24 -13.96
N HIS A 178 -6.57 -12.98 -14.11
CA HIS A 178 -5.71 -12.49 -15.18
C HIS A 178 -4.31 -12.14 -14.64
N SER A 179 -3.35 -12.10 -15.56
CA SER A 179 -1.98 -11.69 -15.20
C SER A 179 -1.99 -10.27 -14.61
N LEU A 180 -1.23 -10.10 -13.53
CA LEU A 180 -1.11 -8.88 -12.72
C LEU A 180 -2.35 -8.48 -11.91
N ASP A 181 -3.43 -9.25 -11.91
CA ASP A 181 -4.50 -9.01 -10.95
C ASP A 181 -3.94 -8.99 -9.50
N ILE A 182 -4.47 -8.09 -8.67
CA ILE A 182 -4.17 -8.02 -7.25
C ILE A 182 -5.26 -8.78 -6.49
N VAL A 183 -4.88 -9.95 -5.92
CA VAL A 183 -5.82 -10.85 -5.24
C VAL A 183 -5.82 -10.57 -3.75
N LEU A 184 -6.99 -10.24 -3.19
CA LEU A 184 -7.19 -9.88 -1.79
C LEU A 184 -7.98 -10.98 -1.09
N ILE A 185 -7.41 -11.56 -0.04
CA ILE A 185 -8.01 -12.63 0.76
C ILE A 185 -8.68 -12.01 1.97
N GLN A 186 -9.99 -12.23 2.10
CA GLN A 186 -10.78 -11.76 3.23
C GLN A 186 -11.06 -12.90 4.19
N THR A 187 -10.53 -12.81 5.40
CA THR A 187 -10.69 -13.79 6.47
C THR A 187 -11.52 -13.27 7.64
N GLY A 188 -11.72 -11.94 7.75
CA GLY A 188 -12.34 -11.26 8.86
C GLY A 188 -11.43 -11.15 10.09
N ALA A 189 -10.13 -11.38 9.92
CA ALA A 189 -9.17 -11.24 11.01
C ALA A 189 -9.01 -9.79 11.47
N ASP A 190 -9.23 -8.81 10.59
CA ASP A 190 -9.17 -7.37 10.88
C ASP A 190 -10.16 -6.92 11.97
N ASP A 191 -11.26 -7.63 12.22
CA ASP A 191 -12.18 -7.40 13.33
C ASP A 191 -11.52 -7.55 14.72
N ALA A 192 -10.39 -8.23 14.78
CA ALA A 192 -9.60 -8.43 15.99
C ALA A 192 -8.41 -7.45 16.11
N TRP A 193 -8.24 -6.50 15.20
CA TRP A 193 -7.17 -5.50 15.30
C TRP A 193 -7.20 -4.77 16.65
N GLY A 194 -6.04 -4.55 17.24
CA GLY A 194 -5.91 -3.98 18.58
C GLY A 194 -6.14 -4.96 19.72
N LYS A 195 -6.47 -6.23 19.44
CA LYS A 195 -6.69 -7.28 20.47
C LYS A 195 -5.56 -8.30 20.44
N PRO A 196 -5.25 -8.94 21.60
CA PRO A 196 -4.16 -9.93 21.69
C PRO A 196 -4.36 -11.16 20.82
N ASP A 197 -5.59 -11.50 20.48
CA ASP A 197 -5.94 -12.68 19.69
C ASP A 197 -5.84 -12.45 18.17
N TYR A 198 -5.57 -11.22 17.70
CA TYR A 198 -5.34 -10.91 16.28
C TYR A 198 -4.29 -11.83 15.65
N LEU A 199 -3.20 -12.12 16.37
CA LEU A 199 -2.11 -13.00 15.91
C LEU A 199 -2.55 -14.45 15.60
N THR A 200 -3.74 -14.85 16.01
CA THR A 200 -4.28 -16.20 15.82
C THR A 200 -5.56 -16.23 15.00
N ARG A 201 -5.96 -15.06 14.46
CA ARG A 201 -7.18 -14.91 13.66
C ARG A 201 -6.93 -15.19 12.18
N GLY A 202 -8.00 -15.63 11.53
CA GLY A 202 -8.06 -15.88 10.10
C GLY A 202 -7.60 -17.29 9.68
N ALA A 203 -8.02 -17.67 8.49
CA ALA A 203 -7.41 -18.74 7.71
C ALA A 203 -6.15 -18.18 7.02
N GLY A 204 -5.30 -19.03 6.47
CA GLY A 204 -4.13 -18.59 5.71
C GLY A 204 -3.87 -19.47 4.51
N MET A 205 -3.07 -18.97 3.60
CA MET A 205 -2.68 -19.66 2.37
C MET A 205 -1.69 -20.79 2.69
N ASP A 206 -1.67 -21.79 1.81
CA ASP A 206 -0.60 -22.77 1.74
C ASP A 206 0.28 -22.54 0.50
N ARG A 207 1.27 -23.42 0.34
CA ARG A 207 2.21 -23.31 -0.80
C ARG A 207 1.51 -23.48 -2.14
N GLU A 208 0.67 -24.50 -2.26
CA GLU A 208 -0.01 -24.87 -3.50
C GLU A 208 -0.98 -23.77 -3.95
N SER A 209 -1.74 -23.22 -3.03
CA SER A 209 -2.69 -22.14 -3.31
C SER A 209 -1.97 -20.83 -3.69
N THR A 210 -0.81 -20.57 -3.09
CA THR A 210 0.03 -19.42 -3.48
C THR A 210 0.63 -19.60 -4.87
N LEU A 211 1.14 -20.79 -5.20
CA LEU A 211 1.66 -21.11 -6.53
C LEU A 211 0.55 -21.06 -7.58
N PHE A 212 -0.64 -21.56 -7.29
CA PHE A 212 -1.80 -21.48 -8.19
C PHE A 212 -2.09 -20.05 -8.66
N LEU A 213 -2.02 -19.07 -7.77
CA LEU A 213 -2.18 -17.67 -8.10
C LEU A 213 -0.99 -17.12 -8.91
N THR A 214 0.23 -17.38 -8.44
CA THR A 214 1.45 -16.83 -9.06
C THR A 214 1.75 -17.42 -10.44
N GLU A 215 1.39 -18.68 -10.70
CA GLU A 215 1.44 -19.34 -12.01
C GLU A 215 0.49 -18.71 -13.03
N LYS A 216 -0.66 -18.16 -12.58
CA LYS A 216 -1.57 -17.37 -13.41
C LYS A 216 -1.07 -15.94 -13.70
N GLY A 217 0.11 -15.58 -13.19
CA GLY A 217 0.73 -14.28 -13.41
C GLY A 217 0.40 -13.22 -12.36
N VAL A 218 -0.28 -13.58 -11.26
CA VAL A 218 -0.45 -12.71 -10.09
C VAL A 218 0.93 -12.40 -9.51
N ARG A 219 1.18 -11.14 -9.18
CA ARG A 219 2.44 -10.67 -8.60
C ARG A 219 2.26 -9.95 -7.28
N VAL A 220 1.07 -9.50 -6.97
CA VAL A 220 0.72 -8.93 -5.66
C VAL A 220 -0.55 -9.59 -5.16
N VAL A 221 -0.50 -10.04 -3.93
CA VAL A 221 -1.64 -10.55 -3.18
C VAL A 221 -1.78 -9.79 -1.87
N GLY A 222 -2.85 -10.00 -1.13
CA GLY A 222 -3.02 -9.38 0.19
C GLY A 222 -4.00 -10.14 1.07
N ILE A 223 -3.87 -9.96 2.39
CA ILE A 223 -4.71 -10.60 3.39
C ILE A 223 -5.02 -9.63 4.54
N ASP A 224 -6.20 -9.75 5.13
CA ASP A 224 -6.61 -9.00 6.32
C ASP A 224 -6.09 -9.59 7.65
N ALA A 225 -5.36 -10.71 7.58
CA ALA A 225 -4.73 -11.36 8.71
C ALA A 225 -3.30 -10.82 8.98
N TRP A 226 -2.72 -11.26 10.10
CA TRP A 226 -1.37 -10.90 10.51
C TRP A 226 -0.28 -11.45 9.59
N SER A 227 -0.53 -12.60 8.96
CA SER A 227 0.38 -13.27 8.04
C SER A 227 -0.36 -13.82 6.83
N TRP A 228 0.33 -13.94 5.70
CA TRP A 228 -0.13 -14.62 4.49
C TRP A 228 -0.32 -16.12 4.71
N ASP A 229 0.61 -16.74 5.45
CA ASP A 229 0.45 -18.10 5.96
C ASP A 229 -0.62 -18.17 7.05
N ARG A 230 -1.01 -19.38 7.40
CA ARG A 230 -1.79 -19.64 8.60
C ARG A 230 -1.08 -19.05 9.84
N PRO A 231 -1.82 -18.62 10.87
CA PRO A 231 -1.20 -18.08 12.07
C PRO A 231 -0.09 -18.99 12.60
N LEU A 232 1.07 -18.44 12.93
CA LEU A 232 2.29 -19.18 13.28
C LEU A 232 2.10 -20.21 14.42
N SER A 233 1.17 -19.96 15.33
CA SER A 233 0.85 -20.92 16.41
C SER A 233 0.28 -22.25 15.89
N PHE A 234 -0.49 -22.21 14.81
CA PHE A 234 -1.04 -23.41 14.16
C PHE A 234 0.05 -24.15 13.38
N LEU A 235 0.92 -23.44 12.68
CA LEU A 235 2.07 -24.02 11.99
C LEU A 235 3.03 -24.68 12.99
N ALA A 236 3.36 -24.01 14.09
CA ALA A 236 4.21 -24.54 15.14
C ALA A 236 3.64 -25.80 15.79
N LYS A 237 2.31 -25.82 16.01
CA LYS A 237 1.62 -27.02 16.52
C LYS A 237 1.74 -28.18 15.54
N GLU A 238 1.41 -27.95 14.27
CA GLU A 238 1.48 -28.98 13.24
C GLU A 238 2.90 -29.51 13.04
N PHE A 239 3.91 -28.64 13.02
CA PHE A 239 5.31 -29.06 12.97
C PHE A 239 5.68 -29.94 14.17
N LYS A 240 5.22 -29.59 15.37
CA LYS A 240 5.47 -30.40 16.57
C LYS A 240 4.83 -31.78 16.48
N GLU A 241 3.65 -31.89 15.87
CA GLU A 241 2.89 -33.14 15.72
C GLU A 241 3.44 -34.03 14.60
N THR A 242 3.85 -33.44 13.48
CA THR A 242 4.27 -34.18 12.28
C THR A 242 5.78 -34.34 12.13
N GLY A 243 6.57 -33.40 12.67
CA GLY A 243 8.01 -33.28 12.41
C GLY A 243 8.34 -32.84 10.99
N ASP A 244 7.36 -32.50 10.17
CA ASP A 244 7.58 -32.08 8.77
C ASP A 244 7.92 -30.58 8.69
N PRO A 245 9.17 -30.21 8.32
CA PRO A 245 9.55 -28.80 8.20
C PRO A 245 8.86 -28.07 7.04
N LYS A 246 8.22 -28.76 6.11
CA LYS A 246 7.54 -28.16 4.96
C LYS A 246 6.32 -27.33 5.35
N VAL A 247 5.75 -27.58 6.53
CA VAL A 247 4.61 -26.81 7.04
C VAL A 247 5.02 -25.41 7.50
N ILE A 248 6.34 -25.16 7.72
CA ILE A 248 6.84 -23.90 8.24
C ILE A 248 6.88 -22.87 7.12
N TRP A 249 6.04 -21.83 7.23
CA TRP A 249 6.06 -20.67 6.33
C TRP A 249 5.91 -21.05 4.85
N GLU A 250 5.08 -22.06 4.60
CA GLU A 250 4.95 -22.73 3.31
C GLU A 250 4.48 -21.81 2.18
N ALA A 251 3.58 -20.88 2.48
CA ALA A 251 3.08 -19.91 1.51
C ALA A 251 4.14 -18.86 1.19
N HIS A 252 4.86 -18.31 2.19
CA HIS A 252 5.98 -17.40 1.95
C HIS A 252 7.05 -18.06 1.09
N PHE A 253 7.46 -19.28 1.43
CA PHE A 253 8.50 -19.99 0.70
C PHE A 253 8.10 -20.41 -0.72
N ALA A 254 6.82 -20.37 -1.09
CA ALA A 254 6.41 -20.47 -2.49
C ALA A 254 7.07 -19.39 -3.36
N GLY A 255 7.41 -18.22 -2.80
CA GLY A 255 8.14 -17.13 -3.46
C GLY A 255 9.54 -17.46 -3.92
N ILE A 256 10.14 -18.58 -3.44
CA ILE A 256 11.41 -19.09 -3.96
C ILE A 256 11.26 -19.58 -5.41
N GLU A 257 10.12 -20.16 -5.75
CA GLU A 257 9.83 -20.70 -7.07
C GLU A 257 9.34 -19.62 -8.03
N ILE A 258 8.39 -18.82 -7.59
CA ILE A 258 7.83 -17.72 -8.36
C ILE A 258 7.76 -16.49 -7.47
N GLY A 259 8.58 -15.48 -7.76
CA GLY A 259 8.64 -14.24 -6.99
C GLY A 259 7.33 -13.47 -7.03
N TYR A 260 6.83 -13.07 -5.87
CA TYR A 260 5.61 -12.30 -5.68
C TYR A 260 5.73 -11.42 -4.43
N CYS A 261 4.86 -10.47 -4.28
CA CYS A 261 4.70 -9.63 -3.10
C CYS A 261 3.38 -9.96 -2.41
N HIS A 262 3.30 -9.82 -1.09
CA HIS A 262 2.02 -9.86 -0.42
C HIS A 262 1.86 -8.70 0.59
N MET A 263 0.63 -8.19 0.66
CA MET A 263 0.23 -7.25 1.70
C MET A 263 -0.31 -8.03 2.89
N GLU A 264 0.11 -7.63 4.08
CA GLU A 264 -0.41 -8.16 5.33
C GLU A 264 -1.14 -7.06 6.10
N LYS A 265 -2.04 -7.49 7.00
CA LYS A 265 -2.80 -6.58 7.86
C LYS A 265 -3.63 -5.57 7.05
N LEU A 266 -4.33 -6.07 6.01
CA LEU A 266 -5.35 -5.30 5.33
C LEU A 266 -6.58 -5.12 6.23
N ALA A 267 -7.43 -4.16 5.89
CA ALA A 267 -8.72 -3.93 6.54
C ALA A 267 -9.78 -3.45 5.55
N ASN A 268 -11.01 -3.38 6.02
CA ASN A 268 -12.14 -2.78 5.28
C ASN A 268 -12.45 -3.45 3.93
N LEU A 269 -12.04 -4.69 3.68
CA LEU A 269 -12.29 -5.37 2.41
C LEU A 269 -13.81 -5.45 2.10
N SER A 270 -14.65 -5.62 3.11
CA SER A 270 -16.12 -5.60 2.96
C SER A 270 -16.65 -4.24 2.46
N ALA A 271 -15.97 -3.14 2.74
CA ALA A 271 -16.40 -1.81 2.33
C ALA A 271 -16.26 -1.57 0.81
N ILE A 272 -15.53 -2.42 0.10
CA ILE A 272 -15.45 -2.39 -1.38
C ILE A 272 -16.85 -2.64 -1.97
N GLY A 273 -17.63 -3.55 -1.38
CA GLY A 273 -19.04 -3.81 -1.73
C GLY A 273 -19.24 -4.68 -2.97
N LYS A 274 -18.15 -5.14 -3.61
CA LYS A 274 -18.17 -6.06 -4.76
C LYS A 274 -16.87 -6.86 -4.81
N PRO A 275 -16.91 -8.11 -5.33
CA PRO A 275 -15.74 -8.97 -5.33
C PRO A 275 -14.69 -8.59 -6.38
N HIS A 276 -15.07 -7.96 -7.49
CA HIS A 276 -14.19 -7.53 -8.58
C HIS A 276 -14.75 -6.29 -9.31
N GLY A 277 -14.07 -5.82 -10.38
CA GLY A 277 -14.48 -4.62 -11.13
C GLY A 277 -14.08 -3.32 -10.41
N PHE A 278 -12.96 -3.31 -9.75
CA PHE A 278 -12.30 -2.15 -9.15
C PHE A 278 -10.80 -2.26 -9.36
N MET A 279 -10.09 -1.14 -9.18
CA MET A 279 -8.63 -1.11 -9.21
C MET A 279 -8.08 -1.11 -7.79
N VAL A 280 -6.89 -1.65 -7.60
CA VAL A 280 -6.10 -1.52 -6.36
C VAL A 280 -4.83 -0.74 -6.64
N CYS A 281 -4.54 0.22 -5.76
CA CYS A 281 -3.28 0.95 -5.71
C CYS A 281 -2.58 0.63 -4.38
N CYS A 282 -1.35 0.07 -4.44
CA CYS A 282 -0.61 -0.37 -3.25
C CYS A 282 0.89 -0.09 -3.35
N PHE A 283 1.29 1.11 -3.79
CA PHE A 283 2.70 1.48 -3.87
C PHE A 283 3.34 1.55 -2.48
N PRO A 284 4.39 0.74 -2.20
CA PRO A 284 5.08 0.76 -0.91
C PRO A 284 6.02 1.95 -0.78
N ILE A 285 6.35 2.31 0.46
CA ILE A 285 7.45 3.23 0.75
C ILE A 285 8.76 2.62 0.24
N LYS A 286 9.52 3.42 -0.53
CA LYS A 286 10.77 3.01 -1.15
C LYS A 286 11.93 3.03 -0.16
N ILE A 287 12.12 1.94 0.58
CA ILE A 287 13.23 1.77 1.54
C ILE A 287 14.32 0.94 0.87
N LYS A 288 15.50 1.52 0.67
CA LYS A 288 16.61 0.87 -0.04
C LYS A 288 17.01 -0.45 0.60
N LYS A 289 17.01 -1.53 -0.19
CA LYS A 289 17.40 -2.89 0.19
C LYS A 289 16.57 -3.49 1.33
N ALA A 290 15.37 -2.98 1.58
CA ALA A 290 14.52 -3.53 2.62
C ALA A 290 13.70 -4.72 2.11
N SER A 291 13.30 -5.58 3.04
CA SER A 291 12.48 -6.76 2.81
C SER A 291 10.99 -6.44 2.66
N ALA A 292 10.57 -5.27 3.14
CA ALA A 292 9.19 -4.81 3.08
C ALA A 292 9.11 -3.28 3.13
N GLY A 293 7.93 -2.73 2.85
CA GLY A 293 7.64 -1.31 3.01
C GLY A 293 6.19 -1.07 3.40
N TRP A 294 5.97 -0.08 4.27
CA TRP A 294 4.61 0.31 4.63
C TRP A 294 3.85 0.78 3.40
N VAL A 295 2.58 0.43 3.35
CA VAL A 295 1.68 0.77 2.25
C VAL A 295 0.34 1.21 2.80
N ARG A 296 -0.30 2.14 2.11
CA ARG A 296 -1.71 2.49 2.30
C ARG A 296 -2.48 2.05 1.06
N PRO A 297 -2.90 0.77 1.00
CA PRO A 297 -3.59 0.26 -0.18
C PRO A 297 -4.97 0.90 -0.28
N VAL A 298 -5.37 1.20 -1.51
CA VAL A 298 -6.66 1.84 -1.80
C VAL A 298 -7.37 1.07 -2.90
N ALA A 299 -8.61 0.68 -2.65
CA ALA A 299 -9.50 0.26 -3.72
C ALA A 299 -10.15 1.48 -4.37
N ILE A 300 -10.10 1.54 -5.71
CA ILE A 300 -10.63 2.63 -6.53
C ILE A 300 -11.80 2.09 -7.34
N ILE A 301 -12.98 2.61 -7.09
CA ILE A 301 -14.25 2.11 -7.63
C ILE A 301 -14.85 3.23 -8.47
N ASP A 302 -15.04 2.97 -9.76
CA ASP A 302 -15.83 3.86 -10.60
C ASP A 302 -17.31 3.62 -10.29
N GLU A 303 -18.02 4.69 -9.87
CA GLU A 303 -19.46 4.69 -9.63
C GLU A 303 -20.17 5.23 -10.89
N GLU A 304 -21.22 4.53 -11.29
CA GLU A 304 -22.05 4.91 -12.45
C GLU A 304 -22.87 6.20 -12.22
#